data_437fa5c25d0f4bf773a48bdaf606d684
#
_entry.id   437fa5c25d0f4bf773a48bdaf606d684
#
_cell.length_a   1.000
_cell.length_b   1.000
_cell.length_c   1.000
_cell.angle_alpha   90.00
_cell.angle_beta   90.00
_cell.angle_gamma   90.00
#
_symmetry.space_group_name_H-M   'P 1'
#
loop_
_entity.id
_entity.type
_entity.pdbx_description
1 polymer ?
#
loop_
_entity_poly.entity_id
_entity_poly.type
_entity_poly.pdbx_seq_one_letter_code
_entity_poly.pdbx_strand_id
1 'polypeptide(L)'
;MGYQWYDLELLNGFQVWSGMSLQYAKIGSMVTVRGIIIHESGVTPLQSEFAVLPEGFRPSGGFYVLLPISGAGVGGGGYVRMHISNGRMLFNYTNNLSALSANADVYCSFLI
;
A
#
# COMPACT_ATOMS: atom_id res chain seq x y z
N MET A 1 -26.17 0.44 5.88
CA MET A 1 -25.72 1.45 4.95
C MET A 1 -24.25 1.25 4.63
N GLY A 2 -23.96 1.13 3.35
CA GLY A 2 -22.59 0.93 2.92
C GLY A 2 -21.85 2.24 2.71
N TYR A 3 -20.57 2.13 2.49
CA TYR A 3 -19.72 3.24 2.12
C TYR A 3 -19.10 2.94 0.76
N GLN A 4 -18.70 3.99 0.07
CA GLN A 4 -18.23 3.87 -1.29
C GLN A 4 -16.73 3.69 -1.33
N TRP A 5 -16.27 2.72 -2.12
CA TRP A 5 -14.87 2.50 -2.41
C TRP A 5 -14.49 3.19 -3.71
N TYR A 6 -13.35 3.84 -3.71
CA TYR A 6 -12.80 4.52 -4.88
C TYR A 6 -11.47 3.86 -5.24
N ASP A 7 -11.18 3.80 -6.53
CA ASP A 7 -9.91 3.26 -7.00
C ASP A 7 -8.81 4.31 -6.86
N LEU A 8 -7.63 3.87 -6.41
CA LEU A 8 -6.43 4.69 -6.42
C LEU A 8 -5.62 4.37 -7.67
N GLU A 9 -5.18 5.42 -8.35
CA GLU A 9 -4.30 5.24 -9.49
C GLU A 9 -2.91 4.81 -9.00
N LEU A 10 -2.37 3.77 -9.62
CA LEU A 10 -1.02 3.30 -9.31
C LEU A 10 0.00 4.05 -10.15
N LEU A 11 1.14 4.36 -9.57
CA LEU A 11 2.19 5.19 -10.15
C LEU A 11 3.49 4.41 -10.26
N ASN A 12 4.40 4.91 -11.10
CA ASN A 12 5.79 4.46 -11.17
C ASN A 12 5.97 2.96 -11.43
N GLY A 13 5.10 2.39 -12.28
CA GLY A 13 5.22 1.00 -12.68
C GLY A 13 4.58 0.00 -11.73
N PHE A 14 3.90 0.47 -10.68
CA PHE A 14 3.12 -0.42 -9.83
C PHE A 14 1.82 -0.80 -10.51
N GLN A 15 1.39 -2.03 -10.31
CA GLN A 15 0.22 -2.61 -10.95
C GLN A 15 -0.62 -3.34 -9.92
N VAL A 16 -1.92 -3.47 -10.21
CA VAL A 16 -2.78 -4.31 -9.38
C VAL A 16 -2.42 -5.77 -9.59
N TRP A 17 -2.53 -6.54 -8.52
CA TRP A 17 -2.30 -7.98 -8.58
C TRP A 17 -3.62 -8.71 -8.78
N SER A 18 -3.67 -9.54 -9.81
CA SER A 18 -4.82 -10.44 -10.05
C SER A 18 -6.17 -9.73 -10.11
N GLY A 19 -6.19 -8.53 -10.68
CA GLY A 19 -7.44 -7.78 -10.86
C GLY A 19 -8.00 -7.13 -9.60
N MET A 20 -7.23 -7.14 -8.51
CA MET A 20 -7.68 -6.55 -7.24
C MET A 20 -7.21 -5.10 -7.13
N SER A 21 -8.08 -4.17 -7.52
CA SER A 21 -7.77 -2.74 -7.48
C SER A 21 -7.33 -2.27 -6.10
N LEU A 22 -6.41 -1.31 -6.08
CA LEU A 22 -6.08 -0.59 -4.86
C LEU A 22 -7.19 0.45 -4.64
N GLN A 23 -7.87 0.38 -3.50
CA GLN A 23 -9.05 1.18 -3.23
C GLN A 23 -8.97 1.85 -1.89
N TYR A 24 -9.72 2.94 -1.75
CA TYR A 24 -9.85 3.63 -0.47
C TYR A 24 -11.30 4.02 -0.24
N ALA A 25 -11.65 4.13 1.04
CA ALA A 25 -12.99 4.55 1.46
C ALA A 25 -12.88 5.32 2.77
N LYS A 26 -13.89 6.12 3.07
CA LYS A 26 -13.95 6.90 4.29
C LYS A 26 -15.30 6.72 4.97
N ILE A 27 -15.28 6.46 6.27
CA ILE A 27 -16.46 6.42 7.12
C ILE A 27 -16.18 7.36 8.29
N GLY A 28 -16.93 8.46 8.39
CA GLY A 28 -16.64 9.47 9.39
C GLY A 28 -15.24 10.02 9.21
N SER A 29 -14.40 9.89 10.23
CA SER A 29 -13.01 10.33 10.20
C SER A 29 -12.03 9.20 9.94
N MET A 30 -12.50 8.00 9.61
CA MET A 30 -11.63 6.86 9.35
C MET A 30 -11.51 6.59 7.86
N VAL A 31 -10.29 6.53 7.38
CA VAL A 31 -9.97 6.15 6.01
C VAL A 31 -9.36 4.76 6.02
N THR A 32 -9.84 3.90 5.12
CA THR A 32 -9.29 2.56 4.94
C THR A 32 -8.78 2.43 3.52
N VAL A 33 -7.58 1.87 3.37
CA VAL A 33 -6.97 1.57 2.07
C VAL A 33 -6.80 0.06 1.99
N ARG A 34 -7.17 -0.52 0.85
CA ARG A 34 -7.05 -1.97 0.64
C ARG A 34 -6.67 -2.29 -0.79
N GLY A 35 -5.95 -3.36 -0.99
CA GLY A 35 -5.60 -3.86 -2.31
C GLY A 35 -4.33 -4.66 -2.27
N ILE A 36 -4.03 -5.31 -3.39
CA ILE A 36 -2.80 -6.09 -3.56
C ILE A 36 -2.11 -5.55 -4.78
N ILE A 37 -0.83 -5.20 -4.64
CA ILE A 37 -0.06 -4.59 -5.73
C ILE A 37 1.26 -5.31 -5.95
N ILE A 38 1.77 -5.17 -7.16
CA ILE A 38 3.08 -5.69 -7.56
C ILE A 38 3.73 -4.66 -8.47
N HIS A 39 5.05 -4.66 -8.56
CA HIS A 39 5.74 -3.78 -9.51
C HIS A 39 5.93 -4.52 -10.84
N GLU A 40 5.84 -3.79 -11.95
CA GLU A 40 5.95 -4.37 -13.30
C GLU A 40 7.28 -5.06 -13.55
N SER A 41 8.35 -4.65 -12.86
CA SER A 41 9.67 -5.28 -12.98
C SER A 41 9.76 -6.63 -12.26
N GLY A 42 8.77 -6.97 -11.44
CA GLY A 42 8.82 -8.15 -10.59
C GLY A 42 9.58 -7.95 -9.29
N VAL A 43 10.16 -6.78 -9.09
CA VAL A 43 10.86 -6.42 -7.84
C VAL A 43 10.37 -5.05 -7.40
N THR A 44 9.78 -4.99 -6.22
CA THR A 44 9.25 -3.75 -5.66
C THR A 44 10.39 -2.79 -5.33
N PRO A 45 10.43 -1.60 -5.96
CA PRO A 45 11.44 -0.61 -5.60
C PRO A 45 11.08 0.07 -4.26
N LEU A 46 12.08 0.30 -3.44
CA LEU A 46 11.92 1.10 -2.23
C LEU A 46 12.02 2.58 -2.60
N GLN A 47 11.37 3.42 -1.81
CA GLN A 47 11.38 4.88 -1.96
C GLN A 47 10.71 5.38 -3.25
N SER A 48 9.90 4.55 -3.89
CA SER A 48 9.15 4.93 -5.08
C SER A 48 7.67 5.00 -4.74
N GLU A 49 7.05 6.14 -4.94
CA GLU A 49 5.63 6.32 -4.62
C GLU A 49 4.77 5.43 -5.50
N PHE A 50 3.86 4.66 -4.89
CA PHE A 50 2.95 3.82 -5.65
C PHE A 50 1.55 4.43 -5.76
N ALA A 51 1.20 5.36 -4.90
CA ALA A 51 -0.10 6.03 -4.95
C ALA A 51 -0.08 7.31 -4.12
N VAL A 52 -1.02 8.21 -4.41
CA VAL A 52 -1.21 9.43 -3.64
C VAL A 52 -2.69 9.55 -3.31
N LEU A 53 -3.01 9.63 -2.02
CA LEU A 53 -4.38 9.84 -1.57
C LEU A 53 -4.81 11.28 -1.88
N PRO A 54 -6.06 11.47 -2.33
CA PRO A 54 -6.56 12.83 -2.59
C PRO A 54 -6.77 13.60 -1.29
N GLU A 55 -6.90 14.91 -1.41
CA GLU A 55 -7.22 15.77 -0.28
C GLU A 55 -8.53 15.31 0.36
N GLY A 56 -8.62 15.43 1.67
CA GLY A 56 -9.79 14.96 2.43
C GLY A 56 -9.68 13.50 2.86
N PHE A 57 -8.70 12.77 2.34
CA PHE A 57 -8.47 11.36 2.69
C PHE A 57 -7.06 11.13 3.23
N ARG A 58 -6.34 12.18 3.54
CA ARG A 58 -4.95 12.11 3.97
C ARG A 58 -4.84 12.20 5.48
N PRO A 59 -3.95 11.41 6.11
CA PRO A 59 -3.71 11.56 7.53
C PRO A 59 -3.05 12.92 7.82
N SER A 60 -3.24 13.42 9.04
CA SER A 60 -2.72 14.73 9.43
C SER A 60 -1.23 14.75 9.73
N GLY A 61 -0.53 13.67 9.50
CA GLY A 61 0.91 13.58 9.68
C GLY A 61 1.42 12.37 8.95
N GLY A 62 2.74 12.17 8.99
CA GLY A 62 3.32 10.97 8.41
C GLY A 62 3.34 9.84 9.42
N PHE A 63 3.19 8.61 8.95
CA PHE A 63 3.34 7.45 9.80
C PHE A 63 3.80 6.24 8.99
N TYR A 64 4.23 5.21 9.70
CA TYR A 64 4.69 3.96 9.10
C TYR A 64 3.70 2.85 9.41
N VAL A 65 3.54 1.93 8.47
CA VAL A 65 2.73 0.72 8.64
C VAL A 65 3.58 -0.47 8.22
N LEU A 66 3.62 -1.49 9.05
CA LEU A 66 4.26 -2.75 8.67
C LEU A 66 3.24 -3.62 7.97
N LEU A 67 3.56 -4.05 6.74
CA LEU A 67 2.68 -4.86 5.93
C LEU A 67 3.29 -6.25 5.77
N PRO A 68 2.54 -7.31 6.12
CA PRO A 68 3.05 -8.66 5.91
C PRO A 68 3.16 -8.95 4.43
N ILE A 69 4.17 -9.72 4.06
CA ILE A 69 4.35 -10.18 2.69
C ILE A 69 4.13 -11.68 2.67
N SER A 70 3.26 -12.12 1.78
CA SER A 70 3.04 -13.52 1.52
C SER A 70 3.38 -13.81 0.06
N GLY A 71 3.94 -14.97 -0.20
CA GLY A 71 4.28 -15.35 -1.56
C GLY A 71 5.37 -16.39 -1.58
N ALA A 72 5.53 -17.04 -2.74
CA ALA A 72 6.56 -18.06 -2.92
C ALA A 72 7.95 -17.44 -2.77
N GLY A 73 8.81 -18.09 -2.02
CA GLY A 73 10.17 -17.64 -1.82
C GLY A 73 10.38 -16.70 -0.64
N VAL A 74 9.31 -16.27 0.02
CA VAL A 74 9.42 -15.47 1.23
C VAL A 74 9.41 -16.42 2.42
N GLY A 75 10.56 -16.63 3.02
CA GLY A 75 10.66 -17.42 4.26
C GLY A 75 9.93 -16.69 5.38
N GLY A 76 9.41 -17.44 6.35
CA GLY A 76 8.50 -16.95 7.36
C GLY A 76 8.89 -15.61 8.00
N GLY A 77 7.96 -14.67 7.99
CA GLY A 77 8.09 -13.41 8.68
C GLY A 77 8.60 -12.24 7.86
N GLY A 78 8.52 -12.30 6.54
CA GLY A 78 8.86 -11.15 5.71
C GLY A 78 7.83 -10.04 5.83
N TYR A 79 8.29 -8.79 5.89
CA TYR A 79 7.41 -7.63 5.87
C TYR A 79 8.07 -6.48 5.11
N VAL A 80 7.25 -5.57 4.62
CA VAL A 80 7.70 -4.27 4.13
C VAL A 80 7.10 -3.18 5.02
N ARG A 81 7.80 -2.08 5.14
CA ARG A 81 7.30 -0.92 5.86
C ARG A 81 6.83 0.12 4.85
N MET A 82 5.57 0.50 4.96
CA MET A 82 4.98 1.53 4.14
C MET A 82 5.02 2.87 4.88
N HIS A 83 5.39 3.91 4.17
CA HIS A 83 5.37 5.27 4.69
C HIS A 83 4.26 6.05 4.00
N ILE A 84 3.44 6.72 4.79
CA ILE A 84 2.42 7.63 4.27
C ILE A 84 2.74 9.01 4.81
N SER A 85 2.94 9.97 3.91
CA SER A 85 3.22 11.35 4.27
C SER A 85 2.61 12.27 3.22
N ASN A 86 1.77 13.20 3.67
CA ASN A 86 1.01 14.10 2.80
C ASN A 86 0.22 13.32 1.73
N GLY A 87 -0.29 12.16 2.11
CA GLY A 87 -1.02 11.29 1.22
C GLY A 87 -0.16 10.45 0.29
N ARG A 88 1.14 10.69 0.23
CA ARG A 88 2.05 9.92 -0.61
C ARG A 88 2.39 8.61 0.05
N MET A 89 2.24 7.53 -0.69
CA MET A 89 2.41 6.17 -0.18
C MET A 89 3.58 5.51 -0.89
N LEU A 90 4.55 5.02 -0.11
CA LEU A 90 5.70 4.31 -0.66
C LEU A 90 6.17 3.26 0.34
N PHE A 91 6.92 2.27 -0.17
CA PHE A 91 7.61 1.31 0.69
C PHE A 91 9.01 1.83 0.95
N ASN A 92 9.43 1.88 2.22
CA ASN A 92 10.73 2.46 2.54
C ASN A 92 11.67 1.52 3.27
N TYR A 93 11.25 0.28 3.57
CA TYR A 93 12.09 -0.68 4.26
C TYR A 93 11.53 -2.08 4.15
N THR A 94 12.40 -3.08 4.15
CA THR A 94 12.01 -4.47 4.32
C THR A 94 13.03 -5.17 5.22
N ASN A 95 12.57 -6.15 5.98
CA ASN A 95 13.46 -7.00 6.79
C ASN A 95 14.01 -8.18 5.98
N ASN A 96 13.50 -8.38 4.77
CA ASN A 96 13.86 -9.52 3.94
C ASN A 96 13.81 -9.11 2.47
N LEU A 97 14.95 -9.05 1.80
CA LEU A 97 15.00 -8.61 0.41
C LEU A 97 14.17 -9.49 -0.53
N SER A 98 13.98 -10.76 -0.17
CA SER A 98 13.10 -11.64 -0.97
C SER A 98 11.66 -11.17 -0.98
N ALA A 99 11.24 -10.41 0.02
CA ALA A 99 9.88 -9.86 0.07
C ALA A 99 9.61 -8.89 -1.07
N LEU A 100 10.64 -8.28 -1.63
CA LEU A 100 10.48 -7.32 -2.73
C LEU A 100 10.08 -8.00 -4.04
N SER A 101 10.21 -9.32 -4.13
CA SER A 101 9.81 -10.11 -5.30
C SER A 101 8.37 -10.61 -5.21
N ALA A 102 7.69 -10.32 -4.12
CA ALA A 102 6.32 -10.78 -3.88
C ALA A 102 5.35 -9.62 -4.04
N ASN A 103 4.06 -9.95 -4.16
CA ASN A 103 3.01 -8.96 -4.13
C ASN A 103 2.83 -8.46 -2.70
N ALA A 104 2.42 -7.21 -2.56
CA ALA A 104 2.20 -6.58 -1.27
C ALA A 104 0.71 -6.38 -1.02
N ASP A 105 0.23 -6.82 0.15
CA ASP A 105 -1.11 -6.56 0.60
C ASP A 105 -1.13 -5.20 1.30
N VAL A 106 -1.65 -4.20 0.60
CA VAL A 106 -1.76 -2.86 1.17
C VAL A 106 -3.10 -2.79 1.90
N TYR A 107 -3.04 -2.84 3.21
CA TYR A 107 -4.25 -2.75 4.03
C TYR A 107 -3.93 -1.94 5.28
N CYS A 108 -4.57 -0.81 5.41
CA CYS A 108 -4.41 0.02 6.60
C CYS A 108 -5.62 0.93 6.80
N SER A 109 -5.82 1.35 8.04
CA SER A 109 -6.83 2.32 8.38
C SER A 109 -6.19 3.39 9.26
N PHE A 110 -6.66 4.62 9.11
CA PHE A 110 -6.15 5.73 9.89
C PHE A 110 -7.23 6.80 10.06
N LEU A 111 -7.06 7.61 11.07
CA LEU A 111 -7.95 8.74 11.32
C LEU A 111 -7.44 9.99 10.63
N ILE A 112 -8.37 10.83 10.19
CA ILE A 112 -8.03 12.11 9.58
C ILE A 112 -8.66 13.24 10.37
#